data_e775bdd17d4940e44295f28ad96f8b5f
#
_entry.id   e775bdd17d4940e44295f28ad96f8b5f
#
_cell.length_a   1.000
_cell.length_b   1.000
_cell.length_c   1.000
_cell.angle_alpha   90.00
_cell.angle_beta   90.00
_cell.angle_gamma   90.00
#
_symmetry.space_group_name_H-M   'P 1'
#
loop_
_entity.id
_entity.type
_entity.pdbx_description
1 polymer ?
#
loop_
_entity_poly.entity_id
_entity_poly.type
_entity_poly.pdbx_seq_one_letter_code
_entity_poly.pdbx_strand_id
1 'polypeptide(L)'
;MDIKKILSMVDHTYLKQDATWDEIKKTCDEGIKYKTASVCIPPSFVRLAREYVGTELKICTVTGFPNGYSTTRTKCFESQEAVQNGADEIDTVINIGDLKSRNYNKVLSDLRDIKASCQGMLLKVIIETCLLTDEEKKKMCELVSESGADFIKTSTGFSTGGATREDIILFSKYVAPHVKIKAAGGISSIKDAEDFISLGASRLGTSRIVKIVEKDGQENGNSTY
;
A
#
# COMPACT_ATOMS: atom_id res chain seq x y z
N MET A 1 -16.38 -12.26 -7.88
CA MET A 1 -15.79 -11.24 -8.82
C MET A 1 -14.85 -11.95 -9.79
N ASP A 2 -14.58 -11.39 -10.99
CA ASP A 2 -13.55 -11.97 -11.87
C ASP A 2 -12.16 -11.84 -11.22
N ILE A 3 -11.40 -12.92 -11.20
CA ILE A 3 -10.07 -12.99 -10.58
C ILE A 3 -9.08 -11.99 -11.22
N LYS A 4 -9.17 -11.77 -12.54
CA LYS A 4 -8.35 -10.78 -13.25
C LYS A 4 -8.61 -9.36 -12.75
N LYS A 5 -9.87 -9.04 -12.41
CA LYS A 5 -10.24 -7.77 -11.83
C LYS A 5 -9.66 -7.61 -10.43
N ILE A 6 -9.68 -8.66 -9.60
CA ILE A 6 -9.06 -8.64 -8.28
C ILE A 6 -7.56 -8.40 -8.41
N LEU A 7 -6.87 -9.17 -9.27
CA LEU A 7 -5.42 -9.03 -9.49
C LEU A 7 -5.02 -7.63 -9.96
N SER A 8 -5.82 -7.01 -10.83
CA SER A 8 -5.55 -5.63 -11.30
C SER A 8 -5.69 -4.56 -10.20
N MET A 9 -6.18 -4.93 -9.02
CA MET A 9 -6.27 -4.07 -7.84
C MET A 9 -5.26 -4.45 -6.75
N VAL A 10 -4.36 -5.41 -6.99
CA VAL A 10 -3.37 -5.87 -6.03
C VAL A 10 -2.06 -5.11 -6.19
N ASP A 11 -1.54 -4.54 -5.09
CA ASP A 11 -0.12 -4.26 -4.94
C ASP A 11 0.53 -5.55 -4.43
N HIS A 12 1.18 -6.30 -5.33
CA HIS A 12 1.84 -7.55 -4.99
C HIS A 12 3.06 -7.26 -4.12
N THR A 13 2.97 -7.59 -2.83
CA THR A 13 3.83 -7.01 -1.80
C THR A 13 4.88 -7.99 -1.31
N TYR A 14 6.15 -7.56 -1.29
CA TYR A 14 7.25 -8.25 -0.65
C TYR A 14 8.14 -7.24 0.11
N LEU A 15 7.97 -7.15 1.43
CA LEU A 15 8.63 -6.15 2.28
C LEU A 15 9.39 -6.79 3.47
N LYS A 16 9.80 -8.06 3.34
CA LYS A 16 10.59 -8.71 4.39
C LYS A 16 11.93 -8.02 4.58
N GLN A 17 12.42 -8.00 5.84
CA GLN A 17 13.70 -7.38 6.19
C GLN A 17 14.90 -8.10 5.58
N ASP A 18 14.77 -9.38 5.32
CA ASP A 18 15.76 -10.28 4.72
C ASP A 18 15.57 -10.46 3.21
N ALA A 19 14.80 -9.57 2.54
CA ALA A 19 14.53 -9.63 1.11
C ALA A 19 15.83 -9.63 0.29
N THR A 20 15.93 -10.56 -0.64
CA THR A 20 17.01 -10.66 -1.61
C THR A 20 16.57 -10.20 -2.99
N TRP A 21 17.53 -9.88 -3.89
CA TRP A 21 17.19 -9.51 -5.25
C TRP A 21 16.41 -10.61 -6.01
N ASP A 22 16.76 -11.87 -5.81
CA ASP A 22 16.06 -12.99 -6.47
C ASP A 22 14.59 -13.06 -6.08
N GLU A 23 14.25 -12.77 -4.81
CA GLU A 23 12.86 -12.73 -4.35
C GLU A 23 12.12 -11.51 -4.89
N ILE A 24 12.78 -10.36 -4.98
CA ILE A 24 12.20 -9.15 -5.58
C ILE A 24 11.98 -9.35 -7.09
N LYS A 25 12.95 -9.91 -7.79
CA LYS A 25 12.84 -10.26 -9.22
C LYS A 25 11.66 -11.18 -9.46
N LYS A 26 11.55 -12.26 -8.67
CA LYS A 26 10.40 -13.17 -8.74
C LYS A 26 9.07 -12.44 -8.51
N THR A 27 9.02 -11.53 -7.54
CA THR A 27 7.82 -10.72 -7.27
C THR A 27 7.47 -9.84 -8.47
N CYS A 28 8.46 -9.28 -9.17
CA CYS A 28 8.25 -8.52 -10.40
C CYS A 28 7.72 -9.40 -11.54
N ASP A 29 8.31 -10.59 -11.76
CA ASP A 29 7.86 -11.55 -12.76
C ASP A 29 6.41 -11.99 -12.52
N GLU A 30 6.05 -12.26 -11.26
CA GLU A 30 4.69 -12.56 -10.83
C GLU A 30 3.75 -11.37 -11.11
N GLY A 31 4.19 -10.14 -10.80
CA GLY A 31 3.43 -8.92 -11.04
C GLY A 31 3.10 -8.69 -12.52
N ILE A 32 4.07 -8.90 -13.40
CA ILE A 32 3.90 -8.82 -14.87
C ILE A 32 2.96 -9.95 -15.35
N LYS A 33 3.25 -11.19 -14.99
CA LYS A 33 2.47 -12.37 -15.39
C LYS A 33 0.99 -12.25 -15.05
N TYR A 34 0.70 -11.82 -13.83
CA TYR A 34 -0.66 -11.73 -13.30
C TYR A 34 -1.30 -10.33 -13.48
N LYS A 35 -0.60 -9.38 -14.09
CA LYS A 35 -1.05 -8.01 -14.36
C LYS A 35 -1.56 -7.33 -13.10
N THR A 36 -0.76 -7.38 -12.03
CA THR A 36 -1.10 -6.68 -10.77
C THR A 36 -1.05 -5.16 -10.96
N ALA A 37 -1.71 -4.41 -10.04
CA ALA A 37 -1.71 -2.96 -10.09
C ALA A 37 -0.30 -2.37 -9.93
N SER A 38 0.50 -2.98 -9.06
CA SER A 38 1.91 -2.69 -8.85
C SER A 38 2.59 -3.86 -8.14
N VAL A 39 3.92 -3.79 -8.00
CA VAL A 39 4.65 -4.48 -6.94
C VAL A 39 5.00 -3.50 -5.85
N CYS A 40 4.94 -3.93 -4.56
CA CYS A 40 5.33 -3.10 -3.42
C CYS A 40 6.56 -3.73 -2.76
N ILE A 41 7.71 -3.06 -2.87
CA ILE A 41 9.04 -3.59 -2.57
C ILE A 41 9.84 -2.63 -1.68
N PRO A 42 10.92 -3.11 -0.99
CA PRO A 42 11.77 -2.23 -0.18
C PRO A 42 12.45 -1.14 -1.03
N PRO A 43 12.67 0.07 -0.49
CA PRO A 43 13.23 1.21 -1.23
C PRO A 43 14.57 0.92 -1.90
N SER A 44 15.42 0.12 -1.26
CA SER A 44 16.76 -0.24 -1.77
C SER A 44 16.74 -1.00 -3.09
N PHE A 45 15.62 -1.62 -3.46
CA PHE A 45 15.48 -2.40 -4.70
C PHE A 45 14.76 -1.64 -5.82
N VAL A 46 14.23 -0.45 -5.57
CA VAL A 46 13.41 0.29 -6.56
C VAL A 46 14.17 0.50 -7.86
N ARG A 47 15.42 0.96 -7.80
CA ARG A 47 16.23 1.21 -9.00
C ARG A 47 16.47 -0.07 -9.81
N LEU A 48 16.92 -1.14 -9.16
CA LEU A 48 17.13 -2.43 -9.82
C LEU A 48 15.84 -2.99 -10.43
N ALA A 49 14.72 -2.87 -9.69
CA ALA A 49 13.42 -3.32 -10.18
C ALA A 49 12.99 -2.49 -11.41
N ARG A 50 13.19 -1.16 -11.41
CA ARG A 50 12.87 -0.30 -12.55
C ARG A 50 13.71 -0.65 -13.78
N GLU A 51 15.01 -0.86 -13.59
CA GLU A 51 15.91 -1.30 -14.66
C GLU A 51 15.48 -2.66 -15.24
N TYR A 52 14.96 -3.56 -14.39
CA TYR A 52 14.51 -4.89 -14.78
C TYR A 52 13.15 -4.90 -15.49
N VAL A 53 12.12 -4.21 -14.94
CA VAL A 53 10.75 -4.28 -15.49
C VAL A 53 10.47 -3.21 -16.56
N GLY A 54 11.34 -2.23 -16.74
CA GLY A 54 11.07 -1.10 -17.64
C GLY A 54 9.78 -0.39 -17.28
N THR A 55 8.85 -0.30 -18.24
CA THR A 55 7.52 0.33 -18.07
C THR A 55 6.37 -0.66 -17.95
N GLU A 56 6.67 -1.98 -17.98
CA GLU A 56 5.64 -3.01 -17.99
C GLU A 56 4.87 -3.13 -16.67
N LEU A 57 5.49 -2.73 -15.56
CA LEU A 57 4.92 -2.85 -14.22
C LEU A 57 5.17 -1.59 -13.40
N LYS A 58 4.15 -1.16 -12.66
CA LYS A 58 4.31 -0.06 -11.69
C LYS A 58 5.03 -0.55 -10.44
N ILE A 59 5.90 0.31 -9.92
CA ILE A 59 6.65 0.07 -8.70
C ILE A 59 6.13 0.97 -7.60
N CYS A 60 5.64 0.36 -6.53
CA CYS A 60 5.33 0.99 -5.26
C CYS A 60 6.47 0.73 -4.28
N THR A 61 6.77 1.70 -3.42
CA THR A 61 7.67 1.50 -2.30
C THR A 61 7.19 2.21 -1.04
N VAL A 62 7.93 2.11 0.06
CA VAL A 62 7.52 2.58 1.38
C VAL A 62 8.49 3.63 1.91
N THR A 63 7.98 4.60 2.69
CA THR A 63 8.78 5.65 3.36
C THR A 63 8.33 5.85 4.81
N GLY A 64 9.28 6.21 5.71
CA GLY A 64 9.03 6.25 7.15
C GLY A 64 8.56 4.91 7.73
N PHE A 65 8.88 3.83 7.07
CA PHE A 65 8.26 2.54 7.29
C PHE A 65 9.11 1.61 8.18
N PRO A 66 8.52 0.76 9.04
CA PRO A 66 7.07 0.66 9.29
C PRO A 66 6.56 1.57 10.41
N ASN A 67 7.42 2.25 11.16
CA ASN A 67 7.09 2.89 12.43
C ASN A 67 6.51 4.30 12.32
N GLY A 68 6.71 5.02 11.24
CA GLY A 68 6.15 6.34 10.97
C GLY A 68 6.78 7.52 11.72
N TYR A 69 7.62 7.30 12.71
CA TYR A 69 8.18 8.34 13.59
C TYR A 69 9.45 9.02 13.07
N SER A 70 9.88 8.75 11.85
CA SER A 70 10.93 9.53 11.19
C SER A 70 10.48 10.99 11.04
N THR A 71 11.46 11.92 11.01
CA THR A 71 11.13 13.33 10.81
C THR A 71 10.54 13.56 9.42
N THR A 72 9.74 14.62 9.25
CA THR A 72 9.20 15.05 7.94
C THR A 72 10.28 15.11 6.88
N ARG A 73 11.40 15.77 7.21
CA ARG A 73 12.53 15.92 6.27
C ARG A 73 13.09 14.58 5.80
N THR A 74 13.19 13.60 6.69
CA THR A 74 13.64 12.24 6.33
C THR A 74 12.66 11.56 5.39
N LYS A 75 11.36 11.58 5.69
CA LYS A 75 10.32 10.99 4.83
C LYS A 75 10.25 11.67 3.46
N CYS A 76 10.42 13.01 3.41
CA CYS A 76 10.50 13.76 2.16
C CYS A 76 11.71 13.33 1.32
N PHE A 77 12.87 13.18 1.95
CA PHE A 77 14.09 12.72 1.28
C PHE A 77 13.92 11.30 0.74
N GLU A 78 13.42 10.36 1.56
CA GLU A 78 13.11 8.99 1.13
C GLU A 78 12.14 8.96 -0.07
N SER A 79 11.11 9.82 -0.05
CA SER A 79 10.13 9.90 -1.13
C SER A 79 10.74 10.44 -2.42
N GLN A 80 11.57 11.48 -2.34
CA GLN A 80 12.27 12.04 -3.49
C GLN A 80 13.25 11.03 -4.10
N GLU A 81 14.04 10.36 -3.26
CA GLU A 81 14.98 9.33 -3.70
C GLU A 81 14.25 8.15 -4.37
N ALA A 82 13.15 7.70 -3.77
CA ALA A 82 12.33 6.62 -4.35
C ALA A 82 11.79 6.98 -5.75
N VAL A 83 11.28 8.21 -5.93
CA VAL A 83 10.81 8.70 -7.23
C VAL A 83 11.96 8.80 -8.22
N GLN A 84 13.12 9.34 -7.83
CA GLN A 84 14.31 9.42 -8.68
C GLN A 84 14.82 8.03 -9.11
N ASN A 85 14.66 7.03 -8.25
CA ASN A 85 14.98 5.64 -8.54
C ASN A 85 13.90 4.92 -9.39
N GLY A 86 12.78 5.58 -9.68
CA GLY A 86 11.75 5.07 -10.60
C GLY A 86 10.51 4.48 -9.93
N ALA A 87 10.22 4.82 -8.66
CA ALA A 87 8.94 4.48 -8.04
C ALA A 87 7.80 5.29 -8.68
N ASP A 88 6.68 4.63 -8.98
CA ASP A 88 5.44 5.25 -9.46
C ASP A 88 4.50 5.61 -8.31
N GLU A 89 4.63 4.92 -7.18
CA GLU A 89 3.73 5.02 -6.04
C GLU A 89 4.53 4.94 -4.73
N ILE A 90 4.16 5.77 -3.76
CA ILE A 90 4.80 5.84 -2.43
C ILE A 90 3.75 5.55 -1.35
N ASP A 91 4.04 4.61 -0.45
CA ASP A 91 3.23 4.34 0.74
C ASP A 91 3.99 4.90 1.96
N THR A 92 3.50 5.98 2.57
CA THR A 92 4.14 6.59 3.76
C THR A 92 3.37 6.29 5.03
N VAL A 93 4.08 6.12 6.14
CA VAL A 93 3.45 5.92 7.46
C VAL A 93 3.36 7.25 8.22
N ILE A 94 2.20 7.54 8.81
CA ILE A 94 2.02 8.72 9.65
C ILE A 94 2.86 8.64 10.93
N ASN A 95 3.14 9.79 11.55
CA ASN A 95 3.62 9.80 12.93
C ASN A 95 2.42 9.62 13.89
N ILE A 96 2.24 8.39 14.36
CA ILE A 96 1.12 8.03 15.24
C ILE A 96 1.22 8.78 16.58
N GLY A 97 2.43 9.03 17.07
CA GLY A 97 2.64 9.81 18.31
C GLY A 97 2.12 11.23 18.19
N ASP A 98 2.34 11.89 17.04
CA ASP A 98 1.79 13.23 16.79
C ASP A 98 0.25 13.20 16.71
N LEU A 99 -0.34 12.19 16.07
CA LEU A 99 -1.79 12.00 16.03
C LEU A 99 -2.37 11.81 17.44
N LYS A 100 -1.79 10.90 18.22
CA LYS A 100 -2.20 10.63 19.62
C LYS A 100 -2.09 11.87 20.51
N SER A 101 -1.10 12.71 20.26
CA SER A 101 -0.90 13.99 20.94
C SER A 101 -1.81 15.10 20.41
N ARG A 102 -2.70 14.81 19.46
CA ARG A 102 -3.60 15.76 18.79
C ARG A 102 -2.88 16.89 18.05
N ASN A 103 -1.63 16.68 17.64
CA ASN A 103 -0.86 17.62 16.84
C ASN A 103 -1.31 17.61 15.36
N TYR A 104 -2.61 17.79 15.11
CA TYR A 104 -3.22 17.59 13.79
C TYR A 104 -2.63 18.47 12.70
N ASN A 105 -2.32 19.73 13.03
CA ASN A 105 -1.66 20.64 12.07
C ASN A 105 -0.29 20.12 11.64
N LYS A 106 0.46 19.50 12.56
CA LYS A 106 1.77 18.91 12.26
C LYS A 106 1.62 17.66 11.38
N VAL A 107 0.65 16.79 11.69
CA VAL A 107 0.34 15.61 10.86
C VAL A 107 -0.05 16.04 9.44
N LEU A 108 -0.91 17.05 9.31
CA LEU A 108 -1.33 17.58 8.01
C LEU A 108 -0.17 18.19 7.21
N SER A 109 0.67 19.01 7.88
CA SER A 109 1.86 19.58 7.23
C SER A 109 2.83 18.50 6.78
N ASP A 110 3.10 17.49 7.63
CA ASP A 110 3.94 16.32 7.29
C ASP A 110 3.45 15.65 6.00
N LEU A 111 2.15 15.36 5.91
CA LEU A 111 1.56 14.72 4.73
C LEU A 111 1.63 15.59 3.46
N ARG A 112 1.43 16.91 3.59
CA ARG A 112 1.53 17.85 2.46
C ARG A 112 2.96 17.94 1.94
N ASP A 113 3.93 18.02 2.82
CA ASP A 113 5.36 18.08 2.47
C ASP A 113 5.81 16.79 1.78
N ILE A 114 5.37 15.62 2.30
CA ILE A 114 5.65 14.32 1.67
C ILE A 114 4.97 14.24 0.31
N LYS A 115 3.70 14.67 0.17
CA LYS A 115 2.99 14.66 -1.12
C LYS A 115 3.70 15.54 -2.16
N ALA A 116 4.15 16.71 -1.78
CA ALA A 116 4.95 17.58 -2.65
C ALA A 116 6.26 16.90 -3.09
N SER A 117 6.88 16.15 -2.17
CA SER A 117 8.12 15.41 -2.43
C SER A 117 7.95 14.22 -3.37
N CYS A 118 6.72 13.74 -3.56
CA CYS A 118 6.41 12.66 -4.52
C CYS A 118 6.40 13.13 -6.00
N GLN A 119 6.60 14.43 -6.29
CA GLN A 119 6.76 14.95 -7.65
C GLN A 119 5.68 14.51 -8.65
N GLY A 120 4.42 14.46 -8.21
CA GLY A 120 3.29 14.01 -9.02
C GLY A 120 2.98 12.51 -8.96
N MET A 121 3.85 11.69 -8.37
CA MET A 121 3.57 10.26 -8.16
C MET A 121 2.48 10.06 -7.10
N LEU A 122 1.87 8.87 -7.10
CA LEU A 122 0.81 8.54 -6.15
C LEU A 122 1.35 8.44 -4.72
N LEU A 123 0.67 9.10 -3.79
CA LEU A 123 0.92 8.97 -2.35
C LEU A 123 -0.21 8.19 -1.67
N LYS A 124 0.12 7.13 -0.93
CA LYS A 124 -0.80 6.39 -0.08
C LYS A 124 -0.37 6.55 1.38
N VAL A 125 -1.30 6.97 2.22
CA VAL A 125 -1.05 7.27 3.63
C VAL A 125 -1.46 6.10 4.50
N ILE A 126 -0.49 5.44 5.13
CA ILE A 126 -0.70 4.35 6.09
C ILE A 126 -0.98 4.97 7.46
N ILE A 127 -2.16 4.70 8.01
CA ILE A 127 -2.55 5.23 9.33
C ILE A 127 -2.41 4.21 10.46
N GLU A 128 -2.13 2.94 10.17
CA GLU A 128 -1.98 1.82 11.12
C GLU A 128 -3.21 1.66 12.02
N THR A 129 -4.34 1.30 11.43
CA THR A 129 -5.67 1.31 12.07
C THR A 129 -5.76 0.53 13.37
N CYS A 130 -4.98 -0.54 13.52
CA CYS A 130 -4.98 -1.36 14.74
C CYS A 130 -4.46 -0.61 16.00
N LEU A 131 -3.79 0.52 15.83
CA LEU A 131 -3.31 1.38 16.93
C LEU A 131 -4.23 2.57 17.20
N LEU A 132 -5.31 2.75 16.44
CA LEU A 132 -6.16 3.93 16.46
C LEU A 132 -7.56 3.62 16.98
N THR A 133 -8.15 4.57 17.69
CA THR A 133 -9.59 4.61 17.98
C THR A 133 -10.37 5.03 16.73
N ASP A 134 -11.68 4.78 16.70
CA ASP A 134 -12.50 5.18 15.55
C ASP A 134 -12.55 6.70 15.37
N GLU A 135 -12.49 7.49 16.45
CA GLU A 135 -12.41 8.95 16.36
C GLU A 135 -11.08 9.41 15.74
N GLU A 136 -9.97 8.76 16.06
CA GLU A 136 -8.67 9.02 15.43
C GLU A 136 -8.66 8.61 13.95
N LYS A 137 -9.30 7.49 13.59
CA LYS A 137 -9.46 7.07 12.19
C LYS A 137 -10.28 8.07 11.39
N LYS A 138 -11.40 8.58 11.95
CA LYS A 138 -12.22 9.65 11.33
C LYS A 138 -11.38 10.91 11.13
N LYS A 139 -10.63 11.33 12.16
CA LYS A 139 -9.74 12.48 12.04
C LYS A 139 -8.68 12.26 10.95
N MET A 140 -8.12 11.08 10.82
CA MET A 140 -7.19 10.77 9.75
C MET A 140 -7.84 10.79 8.36
N CYS A 141 -9.11 10.38 8.21
CA CYS A 141 -9.84 10.55 6.96
C CYS A 141 -9.92 12.02 6.52
N GLU A 142 -10.18 12.94 7.46
CA GLU A 142 -10.17 14.39 7.20
C GLU A 142 -8.77 14.87 6.78
N LEU A 143 -7.74 14.57 7.60
CA LEU A 143 -6.37 15.03 7.35
C LEU A 143 -5.80 14.49 6.02
N VAL A 144 -6.04 13.22 5.70
CA VAL A 144 -5.63 12.62 4.42
C VAL A 144 -6.35 13.30 3.27
N SER A 145 -7.65 13.58 3.40
CA SER A 145 -8.43 14.28 2.38
C SER A 145 -7.93 15.70 2.13
N GLU A 146 -7.50 16.41 3.19
CA GLU A 146 -6.97 17.78 3.07
C GLU A 146 -5.50 17.83 2.61
N SER A 147 -4.76 16.73 2.72
CA SER A 147 -3.33 16.68 2.42
C SER A 147 -3.00 16.65 0.92
N GLY A 148 -3.97 16.31 0.07
CA GLY A 148 -3.76 16.04 -1.35
C GLY A 148 -3.22 14.64 -1.66
N ALA A 149 -3.18 13.74 -0.66
CA ALA A 149 -2.83 12.34 -0.88
C ALA A 149 -3.89 11.62 -1.73
N ASP A 150 -3.48 10.60 -2.46
CA ASP A 150 -4.35 9.88 -3.39
C ASP A 150 -5.10 8.72 -2.72
N PHE A 151 -4.51 8.15 -1.66
CA PHE A 151 -5.09 7.02 -0.93
C PHE A 151 -4.92 7.17 0.58
N ILE A 152 -5.92 6.66 1.32
CA ILE A 152 -5.75 6.22 2.70
C ILE A 152 -5.51 4.70 2.71
N LYS A 153 -4.55 4.24 3.52
CA LYS A 153 -4.20 2.81 3.66
C LYS A 153 -4.31 2.39 5.10
N THR A 154 -4.87 1.20 5.35
CA THR A 154 -5.11 0.71 6.71
C THR A 154 -3.83 0.44 7.51
N SER A 155 -2.91 -0.35 6.97
CA SER A 155 -1.90 -1.02 7.79
C SER A 155 -0.57 -1.20 7.08
N THR A 156 0.50 -1.28 7.87
CA THR A 156 1.85 -1.66 7.39
C THR A 156 1.97 -3.16 7.12
N GLY A 157 1.27 -4.00 7.90
CA GLY A 157 1.47 -5.45 7.96
C GLY A 157 2.58 -5.88 8.94
N PHE A 158 3.17 -4.94 9.70
CA PHE A 158 4.25 -5.17 10.68
C PHE A 158 3.83 -4.83 12.12
N SER A 159 2.54 -4.58 12.36
CA SER A 159 1.98 -4.31 13.67
C SER A 159 1.05 -5.45 14.13
N THR A 160 0.25 -5.19 15.14
CA THR A 160 -0.60 -6.19 15.82
C THR A 160 -1.84 -6.60 15.03
N GLY A 161 -2.22 -5.83 13.98
CA GLY A 161 -3.42 -6.09 13.17
C GLY A 161 -3.25 -5.64 11.72
N GLY A 162 -4.19 -6.07 10.88
CA GLY A 162 -4.32 -5.67 9.47
C GLY A 162 -5.65 -4.96 9.21
N ALA A 163 -6.06 -4.90 7.94
CA ALA A 163 -7.34 -4.34 7.53
C ALA A 163 -8.52 -5.10 8.14
N THR A 164 -9.52 -4.36 8.60
CA THR A 164 -10.83 -4.90 8.98
C THR A 164 -11.92 -4.39 8.06
N ARG A 165 -13.06 -5.09 8.02
CA ARG A 165 -14.23 -4.64 7.24
C ARG A 165 -14.77 -3.31 7.77
N GLU A 166 -14.75 -3.16 9.08
CA GLU A 166 -15.18 -1.96 9.80
C GLU A 166 -14.32 -0.75 9.41
N ASP A 167 -12.99 -0.92 9.28
CA ASP A 167 -12.10 0.14 8.82
C ASP A 167 -12.44 0.62 7.41
N ILE A 168 -12.72 -0.31 6.47
CA ILE A 168 -13.04 0.06 5.10
C ILE A 168 -14.40 0.76 5.02
N ILE A 169 -15.40 0.29 5.77
CA ILE A 169 -16.72 0.96 5.88
C ILE A 169 -16.54 2.38 6.44
N LEU A 170 -15.72 2.55 7.50
CA LEU A 170 -15.44 3.86 8.07
C LEU A 170 -14.77 4.77 7.04
N PHE A 171 -13.72 4.30 6.36
CA PHE A 171 -13.05 5.10 5.34
C PHE A 171 -13.99 5.50 4.21
N SER A 172 -14.78 4.57 3.68
CA SER A 172 -15.75 4.84 2.61
C SER A 172 -16.76 5.93 2.97
N LYS A 173 -17.03 6.09 4.27
CA LYS A 173 -17.97 7.10 4.78
C LYS A 173 -17.34 8.47 5.00
N TYR A 174 -16.05 8.53 5.37
CA TYR A 174 -15.44 9.75 5.91
C TYR A 174 -14.33 10.36 5.03
N VAL A 175 -13.78 9.64 4.05
CA VAL A 175 -12.82 10.25 3.12
C VAL A 175 -13.53 11.10 2.06
N ALA A 176 -12.85 12.12 1.57
CA ALA A 176 -13.35 12.89 0.43
C ALA A 176 -13.38 12.02 -0.86
N PRO A 177 -14.28 12.34 -1.83
CA PRO A 177 -14.48 11.50 -3.03
C PRO A 177 -13.24 11.29 -3.91
N HIS A 178 -12.23 12.14 -3.81
CA HIS A 178 -10.98 12.02 -4.55
C HIS A 178 -9.99 11.05 -3.89
N VAL A 179 -10.14 10.74 -2.60
CA VAL A 179 -9.27 9.83 -1.88
C VAL A 179 -9.76 8.39 -2.03
N LYS A 180 -8.89 7.54 -2.54
CA LYS A 180 -9.15 6.11 -2.70
C LYS A 180 -8.73 5.34 -1.44
N ILE A 181 -9.19 4.09 -1.32
CA ILE A 181 -8.94 3.26 -0.15
C ILE A 181 -8.08 2.05 -0.53
N LYS A 182 -7.00 1.84 0.24
CA LYS A 182 -6.16 0.63 0.17
C LYS A 182 -6.33 -0.19 1.44
N ALA A 183 -6.85 -1.40 1.31
CA ALA A 183 -6.83 -2.40 2.37
C ALA A 183 -5.49 -3.15 2.34
N ALA A 184 -4.82 -3.29 3.49
CA ALA A 184 -3.54 -3.99 3.59
C ALA A 184 -3.41 -4.76 4.91
N GLY A 185 -2.72 -5.91 4.88
CA GLY A 185 -2.60 -6.81 6.01
C GLY A 185 -3.86 -7.67 6.21
N GLY A 186 -3.68 -8.94 6.53
CA GLY A 186 -4.78 -9.86 6.83
C GLY A 186 -5.56 -10.40 5.61
N ILE A 187 -5.25 -9.98 4.38
CA ILE A 187 -5.92 -10.46 3.17
C ILE A 187 -5.35 -11.84 2.81
N SER A 188 -6.07 -12.89 3.16
CA SER A 188 -5.59 -14.27 3.12
C SER A 188 -6.32 -15.18 2.13
N SER A 189 -7.42 -14.72 1.55
CA SER A 189 -8.25 -15.47 0.59
C SER A 189 -8.81 -14.57 -0.50
N ILE A 190 -9.28 -15.19 -1.60
CA ILE A 190 -10.03 -14.48 -2.65
C ILE A 190 -11.29 -13.84 -2.09
N LYS A 191 -11.94 -14.53 -1.13
CA LYS A 191 -13.13 -14.01 -0.47
C LYS A 191 -12.83 -12.74 0.33
N ASP A 192 -11.72 -12.68 1.08
CA ASP A 192 -11.32 -11.45 1.77
C ASP A 192 -11.13 -10.30 0.79
N ALA A 193 -10.47 -10.58 -0.35
CA ALA A 193 -10.25 -9.58 -1.40
C ALA A 193 -11.59 -9.06 -1.95
N GLU A 194 -12.54 -9.95 -2.29
CA GLU A 194 -13.88 -9.59 -2.75
C GLU A 194 -14.64 -8.77 -1.71
N ASP A 195 -14.59 -9.16 -0.45
CA ASP A 195 -15.27 -8.47 0.65
C ASP A 195 -14.74 -7.02 0.78
N PHE A 196 -13.41 -6.82 0.83
CA PHE A 196 -12.82 -5.48 0.92
C PHE A 196 -13.15 -4.61 -0.30
N ILE A 197 -13.11 -5.18 -1.52
CA ILE A 197 -13.48 -4.44 -2.74
C ILE A 197 -14.95 -4.03 -2.69
N SER A 198 -15.84 -4.94 -2.28
CA SER A 198 -17.27 -4.65 -2.19
C SER A 198 -17.61 -3.56 -1.18
N LEU A 199 -16.78 -3.39 -0.13
CA LEU A 199 -16.92 -2.37 0.90
C LEU A 199 -16.30 -1.02 0.51
N GLY A 200 -15.62 -0.93 -0.67
CA GLY A 200 -15.10 0.32 -1.19
C GLY A 200 -13.58 0.39 -1.36
N ALA A 201 -12.83 -0.67 -1.01
CA ALA A 201 -11.40 -0.69 -1.32
C ALA A 201 -11.18 -0.76 -2.83
N SER A 202 -10.33 0.12 -3.34
CA SER A 202 -9.91 0.14 -4.75
C SER A 202 -8.49 -0.37 -4.97
N ARG A 203 -7.80 -0.73 -3.89
CA ARG A 203 -6.45 -1.30 -3.90
C ARG A 203 -6.29 -2.28 -2.73
N LEU A 204 -5.53 -3.34 -2.95
CA LEU A 204 -5.26 -4.39 -1.97
C LEU A 204 -3.75 -4.58 -1.82
N GLY A 205 -3.22 -4.43 -0.60
CA GLY A 205 -1.82 -4.74 -0.29
C GLY A 205 -1.70 -6.16 0.26
N THR A 206 -1.18 -7.09 -0.52
CA THR A 206 -1.10 -8.50 -0.12
C THR A 206 0.05 -9.24 -0.81
N SER A 207 0.62 -10.22 -0.12
CA SER A 207 1.61 -11.17 -0.64
C SER A 207 0.99 -12.53 -1.00
N ARG A 208 -0.33 -12.71 -0.80
CA ARG A 208 -0.96 -14.04 -0.84
C ARG A 208 -1.83 -14.30 -2.06
N ILE A 209 -2.54 -13.30 -2.58
CA ILE A 209 -3.52 -13.48 -3.65
C ILE A 209 -2.88 -14.09 -4.91
N VAL A 210 -1.73 -13.58 -5.34
CA VAL A 210 -1.00 -14.13 -6.49
C VAL A 210 -0.64 -15.60 -6.27
N LYS A 211 -0.15 -15.95 -5.08
CA LYS A 211 0.20 -17.34 -4.73
C LYS A 211 -1.00 -18.30 -4.72
N ILE A 212 -2.17 -17.82 -4.30
CA ILE A 212 -3.42 -18.62 -4.34
C ILE A 212 -3.78 -18.90 -5.78
N VAL A 213 -3.80 -17.88 -6.63
CA VAL A 213 -4.13 -18.03 -8.05
C VAL A 213 -3.12 -18.94 -8.78
N GLU A 214 -1.85 -18.87 -8.41
CA GLU A 214 -0.81 -19.75 -8.98
C GLU A 214 -1.05 -21.22 -8.64
N LYS A 215 -1.39 -21.53 -7.40
CA LYS A 215 -1.72 -22.90 -6.95
C LYS A 215 -2.96 -23.45 -7.64
N ASP A 216 -4.04 -22.66 -7.68
CA ASP A 216 -5.30 -23.08 -8.33
C ASP A 216 -5.09 -23.34 -9.83
N GLY A 217 -4.21 -22.56 -10.49
CA GLY A 217 -3.85 -22.75 -11.89
C GLY A 217 -3.04 -24.04 -12.14
N GLN A 218 -2.18 -24.44 -11.20
CA GLN A 218 -1.39 -25.69 -11.28
C GLN A 218 -2.26 -26.94 -11.04
N GLU A 219 -3.21 -26.88 -10.11
CA GLU A 219 -4.12 -28.00 -9.82
C GLU A 219 -5.06 -28.28 -11.01
N ASN A 220 -5.56 -27.23 -11.66
CA ASN A 220 -6.42 -27.37 -12.85
C ASN A 220 -5.64 -27.82 -14.11
N GLY A 221 -4.33 -27.57 -14.18
CA GLY A 221 -3.45 -28.00 -15.28
C GLY A 221 -3.04 -29.48 -15.20
N ASN A 222 -3.05 -30.08 -14.01
CA ASN A 222 -2.69 -31.49 -13.79
C ASN A 222 -3.89 -32.46 -13.87
N SER A 223 -5.11 -31.96 -14.10
CA SER A 223 -6.34 -32.77 -14.19
C SER A 223 -6.71 -33.19 -15.63
N THR A 224 -5.80 -33.02 -16.57
CA THR A 224 -6.01 -33.39 -17.99
C THR A 224 -5.01 -34.44 -18.45
N TYR A 225 -5.08 -35.66 -17.85
CA TYR A 225 -4.54 -36.90 -18.44
C TYR A 225 -5.40 -38.08 -18.03
#